data_9791cc887bcab7d5e1b855432e79037c
#
_entry.id   9791cc887bcab7d5e1b855432e79037c
#
_cell.length_a   1.000
_cell.length_b   1.000
_cell.length_c   1.000
_cell.angle_alpha   90.00
_cell.angle_beta   90.00
_cell.angle_gamma   90.00
#
_symmetry.space_group_name_H-M   'P 1'
#
loop_
_entity.id
_entity.type
_entity.pdbx_description
1 polymer ?
#
loop_
_entity_poly.entity_id
_entity_poly.type
_entity_poly.pdbx_seq_one_letter_code
_entity_poly.pdbx_strand_id
1 'polypeptide(L)'
;DGKEAIQNSDIFLKTLQYLEPLDTVLVVKSEDRYLSMYGQMHEGVTSTLLGMKGIPSAGEELMIMRNLKLLEYSGVKSERPILHFSTISTQGSVELIREAKKKGLPVSCDIAAHHLVFTEEDLMGFDTNLKVYPPLRSAEDIAALKAGLDDGTIDMIISDHNSWDEEHKTLE
;
A
#
# COMPACT_ATOMS: atom_id res chain seq x y z
N ASP A 1 6.65 -13.75 3.19
CA ASP A 1 8.07 -13.47 3.37
C ASP A 1 8.55 -12.20 2.66
N GLY A 2 7.63 -11.42 2.07
CA GLY A 2 7.91 -10.13 1.44
C GLY A 2 8.58 -10.17 0.06
N LYS A 3 8.88 -11.36 -0.48
CA LYS A 3 9.52 -11.46 -1.80
C LYS A 3 8.52 -11.58 -2.96
N GLU A 4 7.38 -12.22 -2.73
CA GLU A 4 6.35 -12.39 -3.76
C GLU A 4 4.95 -12.17 -3.18
N ALA A 5 4.23 -11.19 -3.73
CA ALA A 5 2.83 -10.97 -3.41
C ALA A 5 1.94 -12.06 -4.05
N ILE A 6 0.84 -12.40 -3.39
CA ILE A 6 -0.16 -13.34 -3.94
C ILE A 6 -0.91 -12.64 -5.08
N GLN A 7 -0.46 -12.89 -6.32
CA GLN A 7 -1.11 -12.36 -7.53
C GLN A 7 -2.35 -13.19 -7.94
N ASN A 8 -2.39 -14.47 -7.58
CA ASN A 8 -3.47 -15.38 -7.94
C ASN A 8 -4.69 -15.17 -7.03
N SER A 9 -5.82 -14.75 -7.62
CA SER A 9 -7.06 -14.46 -6.90
C SER A 9 -7.69 -15.70 -6.25
N ASP A 10 -7.57 -16.88 -6.84
CA ASP A 10 -8.09 -18.14 -6.26
C ASP A 10 -7.32 -18.53 -4.99
N ILE A 11 -5.99 -18.41 -5.04
CA ILE A 11 -5.14 -18.65 -3.86
C ILE A 11 -5.49 -17.64 -2.76
N PHE A 12 -5.65 -16.37 -3.09
CA PHE A 12 -6.00 -15.34 -2.11
C PHE A 12 -7.36 -15.62 -1.45
N LEU A 13 -8.38 -15.97 -2.25
CA LEU A 13 -9.71 -16.32 -1.76
C LEU A 13 -9.66 -17.54 -0.80
N LYS A 14 -8.95 -18.59 -1.21
CA LYS A 14 -8.76 -19.78 -0.37
C LYS A 14 -8.02 -19.48 0.92
N THR A 15 -7.04 -18.55 0.88
CA THR A 15 -6.34 -18.10 2.07
C THR A 15 -7.30 -17.41 3.05
N LEU A 16 -8.16 -16.52 2.61
CA LEU A 16 -9.17 -15.87 3.46
C LEU A 16 -10.10 -16.92 4.11
N GLN A 17 -10.62 -17.85 3.32
CA GLN A 17 -11.50 -18.91 3.83
C GLN A 17 -10.79 -19.84 4.81
N TYR A 18 -9.52 -20.15 4.58
CA TYR A 18 -8.72 -21.00 5.47
C TYR A 18 -8.41 -20.31 6.81
N LEU A 19 -8.22 -18.99 6.79
CA LEU A 19 -7.89 -18.20 7.98
C LEU A 19 -9.12 -17.86 8.83
N GLU A 20 -10.32 -17.94 8.27
CA GLU A 20 -11.57 -17.59 8.99
C GLU A 20 -11.70 -18.27 10.38
N PRO A 21 -11.48 -19.59 10.54
CA PRO A 21 -11.56 -20.25 11.84
C PRO A 21 -10.35 -19.98 12.74
N LEU A 22 -9.29 -19.37 12.20
CA LEU A 22 -8.08 -19.06 12.94
C LEU A 22 -8.15 -17.60 13.41
N ASP A 23 -7.92 -17.35 14.68
CA ASP A 23 -7.93 -16.01 15.24
C ASP A 23 -6.66 -15.22 14.81
N THR A 24 -6.55 -14.96 13.51
CA THR A 24 -5.38 -14.34 12.90
C THR A 24 -5.75 -13.30 11.84
N VAL A 25 -4.79 -12.46 11.47
CA VAL A 25 -4.92 -11.40 10.47
C VAL A 25 -4.02 -11.71 9.28
N LEU A 26 -4.57 -11.63 8.07
CA LEU A 26 -3.80 -11.67 6.84
C LEU A 26 -3.25 -10.25 6.55
N VAL A 27 -1.96 -10.07 6.71
CA VAL A 27 -1.29 -8.82 6.34
C VAL A 27 -0.84 -8.88 4.89
N VAL A 28 -1.21 -7.88 4.11
CA VAL A 28 -0.88 -7.80 2.68
C VAL A 28 -0.27 -6.45 2.35
N LYS A 29 0.79 -6.45 1.56
CA LYS A 29 1.29 -5.27 0.86
C LYS A 29 0.67 -5.28 -0.54
N SER A 30 -0.11 -4.25 -0.86
CA SER A 30 -0.90 -4.21 -2.09
C SER A 30 -0.09 -3.62 -3.21
N GLU A 31 0.23 -4.45 -4.19
CA GLU A 31 1.02 -4.06 -5.35
C GLU A 31 0.73 -4.97 -6.54
N ASP A 32 0.44 -4.38 -7.68
CA ASP A 32 0.48 -5.09 -8.95
C ASP A 32 1.92 -5.12 -9.47
N ARG A 33 2.51 -6.33 -9.46
CA ARG A 33 3.90 -6.54 -9.85
C ARG A 33 4.21 -6.06 -11.26
N TYR A 34 3.27 -6.19 -12.19
CA TYR A 34 3.51 -5.86 -13.59
C TYR A 34 3.45 -4.36 -13.85
N LEU A 35 2.60 -3.63 -13.13
CA LEU A 35 2.53 -2.19 -13.20
C LEU A 35 3.74 -1.52 -12.51
N SER A 36 4.21 -2.10 -11.41
CA SER A 36 5.31 -1.53 -10.61
C SER A 36 6.70 -1.96 -11.08
N MET A 37 6.78 -2.97 -11.95
CA MET A 37 8.05 -3.57 -12.35
C MET A 37 9.03 -2.52 -12.94
N TYR A 38 10.24 -2.48 -12.37
CA TYR A 38 11.29 -1.52 -12.71
C TYR A 38 10.95 -0.06 -12.42
N GLY A 39 9.86 0.23 -11.71
CA GLY A 39 9.56 1.58 -11.25
C GLY A 39 10.45 1.97 -10.07
N GLN A 40 10.82 3.24 -9.99
CA GLN A 40 11.77 3.75 -9.00
C GLN A 40 11.18 4.84 -8.11
N MET A 41 10.12 5.50 -8.56
CA MET A 41 9.43 6.58 -7.85
C MET A 41 7.97 6.66 -8.28
N HIS A 42 7.19 7.55 -7.69
CA HIS A 42 5.82 7.82 -8.12
C HIS A 42 5.75 8.22 -9.60
N GLU A 43 4.75 7.68 -10.32
CA GLU A 43 4.49 8.07 -11.71
C GLU A 43 3.81 9.44 -11.76
N GLY A 44 4.50 10.43 -12.30
CA GLY A 44 3.99 11.79 -12.40
C GLY A 44 4.90 12.73 -13.19
N VAL A 45 4.70 14.02 -12.97
CA VAL A 45 5.52 15.04 -13.60
C VAL A 45 6.98 14.95 -13.16
N THR A 46 7.22 14.72 -11.87
CA THR A 46 8.57 14.61 -11.29
C THR A 46 9.35 13.45 -11.88
N SER A 47 8.75 12.27 -12.00
CA SER A 47 9.41 11.10 -12.61
C SER A 47 9.78 11.35 -14.07
N THR A 48 8.90 12.03 -14.81
CA THR A 48 9.17 12.42 -16.20
C THR A 48 10.33 13.40 -16.31
N LEU A 49 10.39 14.41 -15.44
CA LEU A 49 11.47 15.40 -15.41
C LEU A 49 12.82 14.77 -15.05
N LEU A 50 12.82 13.79 -14.13
CA LEU A 50 14.03 13.09 -13.71
C LEU A 50 14.43 11.96 -14.69
N GLY A 51 13.58 11.63 -15.68
CA GLY A 51 13.81 10.52 -16.60
C GLY A 51 13.73 9.13 -15.93
N MET A 52 13.06 9.05 -14.77
CA MET A 52 12.92 7.81 -14.00
C MET A 52 11.60 7.12 -14.31
N LYS A 53 11.60 5.78 -14.30
CA LYS A 53 10.38 5.03 -14.49
C LYS A 53 9.46 5.17 -13.28
N GLY A 54 8.22 5.58 -13.53
CA GLY A 54 7.20 5.75 -12.50
C GLY A 54 6.54 4.45 -12.06
N ILE A 55 6.03 4.46 -10.83
CA ILE A 55 5.16 3.44 -10.23
C ILE A 55 3.77 4.07 -10.10
N PRO A 56 2.80 3.64 -10.92
CA PRO A 56 1.47 4.25 -10.92
C PRO A 56 0.71 3.92 -9.62
N SER A 57 -0.08 4.88 -9.13
CA SER A 57 -1.00 4.66 -7.99
C SER A 57 -1.96 3.52 -8.24
N ALA A 58 -2.36 3.33 -9.50
CA ALA A 58 -3.23 2.24 -9.92
C ALA A 58 -2.70 0.84 -9.54
N GLY A 59 -1.38 0.65 -9.43
CA GLY A 59 -0.79 -0.63 -9.03
C GLY A 59 -1.17 -1.04 -7.61
N GLU A 60 -1.24 -0.09 -6.69
CA GLU A 60 -1.69 -0.28 -5.32
C GLU A 60 -3.22 -0.42 -5.25
N GLU A 61 -3.93 0.51 -5.87
CA GLU A 61 -5.38 0.63 -5.81
C GLU A 61 -6.11 -0.58 -6.40
N LEU A 62 -5.66 -1.09 -7.56
CA LEU A 62 -6.22 -2.29 -8.19
C LEU A 62 -6.09 -3.52 -7.30
N MET A 63 -4.97 -3.66 -6.60
CA MET A 63 -4.77 -4.80 -5.71
C MET A 63 -5.61 -4.69 -4.44
N ILE A 64 -5.77 -3.49 -3.88
CA ILE A 64 -6.69 -3.24 -2.77
C ILE A 64 -8.13 -3.55 -3.20
N MET A 65 -8.58 -2.99 -4.32
CA MET A 65 -9.92 -3.21 -4.85
C MET A 65 -10.19 -4.71 -5.09
N ARG A 66 -9.24 -5.43 -5.72
CA ARG A 66 -9.33 -6.89 -5.91
C ARG A 66 -9.49 -7.61 -4.59
N ASN A 67 -8.64 -7.30 -3.61
CA ASN A 67 -8.62 -7.99 -2.32
C ASN A 67 -9.90 -7.72 -1.52
N LEU A 68 -10.40 -6.49 -1.52
CA LEU A 68 -11.68 -6.12 -0.92
C LEU A 68 -12.85 -6.86 -1.58
N LYS A 69 -12.84 -6.97 -2.91
CA LYS A 69 -13.89 -7.70 -3.64
C LYS A 69 -13.88 -9.20 -3.33
N LEU A 70 -12.70 -9.78 -3.19
CA LEU A 70 -12.55 -11.18 -2.81
C LEU A 70 -12.97 -11.42 -1.34
N LEU A 71 -12.67 -10.49 -0.44
CA LEU A 71 -13.15 -10.54 0.94
C LEU A 71 -14.68 -10.46 1.01
N GLU A 72 -15.30 -9.53 0.29
CA GLU A 72 -16.75 -9.42 0.20
C GLU A 72 -17.38 -10.72 -0.37
N TYR A 73 -16.78 -11.27 -1.44
CA TYR A 73 -17.25 -12.51 -2.07
C TYR A 73 -17.07 -13.74 -1.18
N SER A 74 -16.02 -13.79 -0.36
CA SER A 74 -15.77 -14.93 0.55
C SER A 74 -16.88 -15.12 1.57
N GLY A 75 -17.63 -14.07 1.89
CA GLY A 75 -18.67 -14.08 2.91
C GLY A 75 -18.14 -14.18 4.34
N VAL A 76 -16.83 -14.14 4.54
CA VAL A 76 -16.19 -14.19 5.86
C VAL A 76 -16.67 -13.03 6.72
N LYS A 77 -17.09 -13.34 7.93
CA LYS A 77 -17.55 -12.37 8.93
C LYS A 77 -16.66 -12.45 10.17
N SER A 78 -16.23 -11.30 10.64
CA SER A 78 -15.43 -11.19 11.85
C SER A 78 -15.71 -9.84 12.53
N GLU A 79 -15.71 -9.83 13.85
CA GLU A 79 -15.75 -8.58 14.64
C GLU A 79 -14.41 -7.86 14.68
N ARG A 80 -13.34 -8.56 14.32
CA ARG A 80 -11.97 -8.03 14.23
C ARG A 80 -11.50 -8.00 12.78
N PRO A 81 -10.55 -7.13 12.43
CA PRO A 81 -9.94 -7.16 11.11
C PRO A 81 -9.33 -8.52 10.81
N ILE A 82 -9.68 -9.09 9.66
CA ILE A 82 -9.12 -10.35 9.13
C ILE A 82 -8.14 -10.08 7.99
N LEU A 83 -8.28 -8.92 7.35
CA LEU A 83 -7.40 -8.46 6.28
C LEU A 83 -6.82 -7.09 6.65
N HIS A 84 -5.51 -7.01 6.67
CA HIS A 84 -4.78 -5.78 6.96
C HIS A 84 -3.96 -5.35 5.74
N PHE A 85 -4.19 -4.13 5.27
CA PHE A 85 -3.43 -3.50 4.18
C PHE A 85 -2.27 -2.73 4.77
N SER A 86 -1.07 -3.25 4.61
CA SER A 86 0.13 -2.60 5.14
C SER A 86 0.71 -1.60 4.16
N THR A 87 1.17 -0.47 4.68
CA THR A 87 1.85 0.61 3.95
C THR A 87 1.06 1.13 2.74
N ILE A 88 -0.21 1.53 2.95
CA ILE A 88 -0.94 2.24 1.90
C ILE A 88 -0.34 3.62 1.67
N SER A 89 -0.39 4.11 0.43
CA SER A 89 0.29 5.35 0.09
C SER A 89 -0.51 6.31 -0.78
N THR A 90 -1.66 5.90 -1.33
CA THR A 90 -2.42 6.70 -2.29
C THR A 90 -3.77 7.16 -1.77
N GLN A 91 -4.26 8.30 -2.26
CA GLN A 91 -5.61 8.81 -2.00
C GLN A 91 -6.68 7.76 -2.34
N GLY A 92 -6.57 7.13 -3.52
CA GLY A 92 -7.54 6.12 -3.96
C GLY A 92 -7.58 4.90 -3.03
N SER A 93 -6.44 4.50 -2.46
CA SER A 93 -6.38 3.44 -1.45
C SER A 93 -7.14 3.81 -0.18
N VAL A 94 -6.98 5.04 0.31
CA VAL A 94 -7.75 5.54 1.47
C VAL A 94 -9.26 5.51 1.19
N GLU A 95 -9.68 5.95 0.02
CA GLU A 95 -11.10 5.97 -0.37
C GLU A 95 -11.68 4.55 -0.44
N LEU A 96 -10.96 3.61 -1.06
CA LEU A 96 -11.38 2.20 -1.15
C LEU A 96 -11.55 1.57 0.24
N ILE A 97 -10.61 1.79 1.14
CA ILE A 97 -10.66 1.24 2.50
C ILE A 97 -11.76 1.92 3.32
N ARG A 98 -11.94 3.24 3.19
CA ARG A 98 -13.03 3.98 3.82
C ARG A 98 -14.39 3.40 3.44
N GLU A 99 -14.61 3.15 2.15
CA GLU A 99 -15.86 2.53 1.67
C GLU A 99 -16.02 1.09 2.15
N ALA A 100 -14.94 0.32 2.23
CA ALA A 100 -14.98 -1.04 2.77
C ALA A 100 -15.38 -1.06 4.25
N LYS A 101 -14.79 -0.17 5.07
CA LYS A 101 -15.15 -0.01 6.49
C LYS A 101 -16.60 0.43 6.67
N LYS A 102 -17.11 1.38 5.85
CA LYS A 102 -18.52 1.77 5.87
C LYS A 102 -19.48 0.62 5.56
N LYS A 103 -19.06 -0.32 4.72
CA LYS A 103 -19.81 -1.56 4.41
C LYS A 103 -19.71 -2.61 5.52
N GLY A 104 -18.92 -2.37 6.56
CA GLY A 104 -18.68 -3.30 7.65
C GLY A 104 -17.76 -4.46 7.30
N LEU A 105 -16.91 -4.32 6.27
CA LEU A 105 -15.89 -5.33 6.00
C LEU A 105 -14.81 -5.32 7.08
N PRO A 106 -14.36 -6.50 7.57
CA PRO A 106 -13.38 -6.62 8.64
C PRO A 106 -11.95 -6.33 8.13
N VAL A 107 -11.68 -5.07 7.88
CA VAL A 107 -10.39 -4.61 7.33
C VAL A 107 -9.74 -3.56 8.22
N SER A 108 -8.42 -3.50 8.17
CA SER A 108 -7.60 -2.44 8.75
C SER A 108 -6.46 -2.08 7.81
N CYS A 109 -5.81 -0.94 8.04
CA CYS A 109 -4.64 -0.54 7.28
C CYS A 109 -3.67 0.30 8.12
N ASP A 110 -2.45 0.38 7.63
CA ASP A 110 -1.42 1.26 8.16
C ASP A 110 -0.77 2.11 7.08
N ILE A 111 -0.04 3.13 7.53
CA ILE A 111 0.82 3.97 6.71
C ILE A 111 2.21 4.06 7.31
N ALA A 112 3.23 4.24 6.47
CA ALA A 112 4.57 4.52 6.94
C ALA A 112 4.72 6.00 7.32
N ALA A 113 5.43 6.28 8.42
CA ALA A 113 5.60 7.63 8.95
C ALA A 113 6.19 8.62 7.94
N HIS A 114 7.10 8.17 7.10
CA HIS A 114 7.72 9.02 6.08
C HIS A 114 6.75 9.48 4.98
N HIS A 115 5.67 8.72 4.69
CA HIS A 115 4.60 9.12 3.76
C HIS A 115 3.70 10.25 4.30
N LEU A 116 3.87 10.68 5.54
CA LEU A 116 3.18 11.86 6.08
C LEU A 116 3.96 13.15 5.92
N VAL A 117 5.24 13.05 5.56
CA VAL A 117 6.18 14.19 5.57
C VAL A 117 6.76 14.46 4.19
N PHE A 118 7.26 13.45 3.51
CA PHE A 118 7.99 13.59 2.24
C PHE A 118 7.08 13.31 1.05
N THR A 119 7.28 14.13 0.00
CA THR A 119 6.61 14.00 -1.31
C THR A 119 7.58 13.46 -2.37
N GLU A 120 7.06 13.15 -3.55
CA GLU A 120 7.87 12.81 -4.73
C GLU A 120 8.85 13.93 -5.14
N GLU A 121 8.50 15.19 -4.82
CA GLU A 121 9.35 16.35 -5.15
C GLU A 121 10.65 16.39 -4.34
N ASP A 122 10.68 15.79 -3.15
CA ASP A 122 11.87 15.68 -2.32
C ASP A 122 12.96 14.82 -2.98
N LEU A 123 12.58 13.99 -3.98
CA LEU A 123 13.51 13.19 -4.78
C LEU A 123 14.27 14.00 -5.86
N MET A 124 13.93 15.26 -6.09
CA MET A 124 14.61 16.10 -7.09
C MET A 124 16.14 16.22 -6.87
N GLY A 125 16.60 16.03 -5.63
CA GLY A 125 18.02 16.00 -5.25
C GLY A 125 18.72 14.66 -5.43
N PHE A 126 18.03 13.61 -5.90
CA PHE A 126 18.54 12.25 -6.01
C PHE A 126 19.08 11.67 -4.68
N ASP A 127 18.48 12.06 -3.54
CA ASP A 127 18.82 11.48 -2.25
C ASP A 127 18.31 10.04 -2.17
N THR A 128 19.22 9.06 -2.23
CA THR A 128 18.90 7.64 -2.18
C THR A 128 18.30 7.20 -0.84
N ASN A 129 18.42 8.01 0.23
CA ASN A 129 17.76 7.74 1.50
C ASN A 129 16.24 7.90 1.43
N LEU A 130 15.74 8.66 0.45
CA LEU A 130 14.32 8.84 0.18
C LEU A 130 13.75 7.79 -0.80
N LYS A 131 14.56 6.85 -1.27
CA LYS A 131 14.11 5.72 -2.08
C LYS A 131 13.43 4.69 -1.17
N VAL A 132 12.11 4.75 -1.11
CA VAL A 132 11.26 3.90 -0.26
C VAL A 132 10.23 3.15 -1.11
N TYR A 133 9.64 2.11 -0.53
CA TYR A 133 8.61 1.30 -1.19
C TYR A 133 7.44 0.99 -0.24
N PRO A 134 6.20 1.42 -0.54
CA PRO A 134 5.76 2.19 -1.72
C PRO A 134 6.53 3.50 -1.89
N PRO A 135 6.54 4.07 -3.13
CA PRO A 135 7.27 5.31 -3.36
C PRO A 135 6.60 6.50 -2.64
N LEU A 136 7.38 7.54 -2.36
CA LEU A 136 6.84 8.82 -1.92
C LEU A 136 5.87 9.33 -2.99
N ARG A 137 4.71 9.81 -2.56
CA ARG A 137 3.59 10.20 -3.42
C ARG A 137 3.43 11.72 -3.51
N SER A 138 2.36 12.15 -4.14
CA SER A 138 2.03 13.56 -4.30
C SER A 138 1.60 14.22 -2.99
N ALA A 139 1.56 15.55 -2.96
CA ALA A 139 1.03 16.31 -1.82
C ALA A 139 -0.46 16.03 -1.58
N GLU A 140 -1.23 15.74 -2.63
CA GLU A 140 -2.64 15.36 -2.56
C GLU A 140 -2.81 14.01 -1.86
N ASP A 141 -1.96 13.04 -2.17
CA ASP A 141 -1.96 11.74 -1.49
C ASP A 141 -1.66 11.91 -0.01
N ILE A 142 -0.65 12.71 0.35
CA ILE A 142 -0.32 13.01 1.76
C ILE A 142 -1.51 13.65 2.49
N ALA A 143 -2.20 14.59 1.85
CA ALA A 143 -3.38 15.21 2.44
C ALA A 143 -4.49 14.19 2.71
N ALA A 144 -4.71 13.25 1.77
CA ALA A 144 -5.69 12.18 1.92
C ALA A 144 -5.30 11.18 3.03
N LEU A 145 -4.01 10.85 3.14
CA LEU A 145 -3.50 9.98 4.23
C LEU A 145 -3.71 10.64 5.59
N LYS A 146 -3.42 11.93 5.75
CA LYS A 146 -3.66 12.68 6.98
C LYS A 146 -5.15 12.73 7.33
N ALA A 147 -6.01 13.00 6.36
CA ALA A 147 -7.46 12.97 6.55
C ALA A 147 -7.96 11.56 6.93
N GLY A 148 -7.36 10.50 6.38
CA GLY A 148 -7.66 9.11 6.72
C GLY A 148 -7.26 8.74 8.14
N LEU A 149 -6.20 9.34 8.69
CA LEU A 149 -5.85 9.20 10.11
C LEU A 149 -6.87 9.93 11.00
N ASP A 150 -7.23 11.17 10.63
CA ASP A 150 -8.14 12.00 11.42
C ASP A 150 -9.55 11.39 11.52
N ASP A 151 -10.03 10.77 10.45
CA ASP A 151 -11.37 10.16 10.40
C ASP A 151 -11.41 8.68 10.82
N GLY A 152 -10.25 8.09 11.19
CA GLY A 152 -10.14 6.71 11.64
C GLY A 152 -10.23 5.67 10.51
N THR A 153 -10.11 6.07 9.26
CA THR A 153 -9.97 5.15 8.11
C THR A 153 -8.65 4.40 8.21
N ILE A 154 -7.57 5.08 8.61
CA ILE A 154 -6.25 4.51 8.83
C ILE A 154 -6.09 4.21 10.31
N ASP A 155 -5.70 2.99 10.64
CA ASP A 155 -5.71 2.48 12.01
C ASP A 155 -4.40 2.72 12.75
N MET A 156 -3.27 2.79 12.03
CA MET A 156 -1.96 2.95 12.67
C MET A 156 -0.91 3.56 11.75
N ILE A 157 0.14 4.07 12.38
CA ILE A 157 1.36 4.54 11.73
C ILE A 157 2.48 3.58 12.08
N ILE A 158 3.26 3.15 11.08
CA ILE A 158 4.41 2.27 11.26
C ILE A 158 5.70 2.95 10.83
N SER A 159 6.84 2.45 11.29
CA SER A 159 8.15 2.95 10.86
C SER A 159 8.53 2.49 9.46
N ASP A 160 8.02 1.33 9.03
CA ASP A 160 8.45 0.62 7.82
C ASP A 160 9.99 0.57 7.70
N HIS A 161 10.65 0.30 8.84
CA HIS A 161 12.11 0.30 8.93
C HIS A 161 12.70 -0.87 8.14
N ASN A 162 13.30 -0.54 6.99
CA ASN A 162 13.99 -1.49 6.11
C ASN A 162 15.40 -0.94 5.83
N SER A 163 16.35 -1.33 6.67
CA SER A 163 17.73 -0.85 6.55
C SER A 163 18.45 -1.54 5.39
N TRP A 164 18.97 -0.72 4.49
CA TRP A 164 19.84 -1.14 3.39
C TRP A 164 21.19 -0.47 3.55
N ASP A 165 22.25 -1.15 3.16
CA ASP A 165 23.55 -0.53 3.08
C ASP A 165 23.66 0.46 1.90
N GLU A 166 24.67 1.31 1.92
CA GLU A 166 24.85 2.33 0.87
C GLU A 166 25.04 1.72 -0.52
N GLU A 167 25.69 0.56 -0.62
CA GLU A 167 25.96 -0.10 -1.90
C GLU A 167 24.65 -0.56 -2.56
N HIS A 168 23.73 -1.14 -1.78
CA HIS A 168 22.43 -1.59 -2.30
C HIS A 168 21.48 -0.43 -2.63
N LYS A 169 21.60 0.71 -1.92
CA LYS A 169 20.77 1.89 -2.22
C LYS A 169 21.13 2.57 -3.55
N THR A 170 22.36 2.41 -4.01
CA THR A 170 22.83 2.99 -5.27
C THR A 170 22.62 2.08 -6.49
N LEU A 171 22.26 0.81 -6.28
CA LEU A 171 21.90 -0.10 -7.35
C LEU A 171 20.46 0.19 -7.82
N GLU A 172 20.28 0.18 -9.16
CA GLU A 172 18.98 0.37 -9.83
C GLU A 172 18.01 -0.78 -9.55
#